data_622b3eb9469a6589d8cb3ef9c0fa8975
#
_entry.id   622b3eb9469a6589d8cb3ef9c0fa8975
#
_cell.length_a   1.000
_cell.length_b   1.000
_cell.length_c   1.000
_cell.angle_alpha   90.00
_cell.angle_beta   90.00
_cell.angle_gamma   90.00
#
_symmetry.space_group_name_H-M   'P 1'
#
loop_
_entity.id
_entity.type
_entity.pdbx_description
1 polymer ?
#
loop_
_entity_poly.entity_id
_entity_poly.type
_entity_poly.pdbx_seq_one_letter_code
_entity_poly.pdbx_strand_id
1 'polypeptide(L)'
;MSLIPATTEMLFAMGAGDKLVGAGSYDRYPPEVERLPKVGALLDPNIEQILTLKPDLVVVYGTQAELKNRLERANIPYYTYVHKGLPDISETIRSLGARVGVATRANTLADSIESGVQRIRSRVATRPRPKTLLVFGRERGSLRNIDASGGVGFLHDMLEAAGGADVLSDVRRQSVTMTTEMVLARAPEVILELRYGPPDAGDADDLRQWNVLAAVPAVKRQRISQLRGEQFVVPGPRVVTAVEQMARTLHPEAFR
;
A
#
# COMPACT_ATOMS: atom_id res chain seq x y z
N MET A 1 7.34 -2.86 -19.76
CA MET A 1 6.03 -2.23 -19.50
C MET A 1 5.51 -2.68 -18.15
N SER A 2 4.84 -1.81 -17.40
CA SER A 2 4.21 -2.15 -16.10
C SER A 2 2.77 -1.62 -16.06
N LEU A 3 1.82 -2.44 -15.59
CA LEU A 3 0.41 -2.05 -15.45
C LEU A 3 0.01 -1.84 -13.97
N ILE A 4 0.97 -1.84 -13.07
CA ILE A 4 0.72 -1.89 -11.63
C ILE A 4 1.54 -0.81 -10.94
N PRO A 5 0.92 0.16 -10.24
CA PRO A 5 1.64 1.26 -9.58
C PRO A 5 2.83 0.79 -8.72
N ALA A 6 2.66 -0.27 -7.95
CA ALA A 6 3.73 -0.80 -7.10
C ALA A 6 4.98 -1.20 -7.90
N THR A 7 4.81 -1.95 -8.98
CA THR A 7 5.95 -2.42 -9.81
C THR A 7 6.52 -1.31 -10.68
N THR A 8 5.71 -0.35 -11.09
CA THR A 8 6.17 0.86 -11.79
C THR A 8 7.08 1.68 -10.87
N GLU A 9 6.66 1.94 -9.62
CA GLU A 9 7.50 2.61 -8.62
C GLU A 9 8.80 1.84 -8.36
N MET A 10 8.73 0.52 -8.25
CA MET A 10 9.93 -0.33 -8.06
C MET A 10 10.92 -0.18 -9.22
N LEU A 11 10.42 -0.21 -10.48
CA LEU A 11 11.26 -0.07 -11.67
C LEU A 11 11.96 1.30 -11.71
N PHE A 12 11.26 2.38 -11.41
CA PHE A 12 11.87 3.70 -11.30
C PHE A 12 12.90 3.76 -10.16
N ALA A 13 12.55 3.27 -8.97
CA ALA A 13 13.42 3.32 -7.80
C ALA A 13 14.72 2.51 -7.97
N MET A 14 14.68 1.39 -8.71
CA MET A 14 15.88 0.62 -9.04
C MET A 14 16.63 1.17 -10.29
N GLY A 15 16.22 2.34 -10.81
CA GLY A 15 16.86 3.00 -11.95
C GLY A 15 16.62 2.31 -13.29
N ALA A 16 15.48 1.66 -13.46
CA ALA A 16 15.04 1.04 -14.71
C ALA A 16 13.86 1.80 -15.35
N GLY A 17 13.60 3.04 -14.93
CA GLY A 17 12.53 3.88 -15.48
C GLY A 17 12.65 4.10 -16.98
N ASP A 18 13.87 4.32 -17.48
CA ASP A 18 14.15 4.52 -18.91
C ASP A 18 13.82 3.30 -19.80
N LYS A 19 13.66 2.13 -19.19
CA LYS A 19 13.26 0.89 -19.89
C LYS A 19 11.74 0.76 -20.02
N LEU A 20 10.95 1.64 -19.40
CA LEU A 20 9.50 1.59 -19.45
C LEU A 20 9.00 2.21 -20.75
N VAL A 21 8.30 1.42 -21.56
CA VAL A 21 7.66 1.86 -22.82
C VAL A 21 6.17 2.16 -22.65
N GLY A 22 5.59 1.86 -21.49
CA GLY A 22 4.21 2.15 -21.15
C GLY A 22 3.92 1.84 -19.69
N ALA A 23 2.89 2.50 -19.15
CA ALA A 23 2.48 2.39 -17.74
C ALA A 23 0.95 2.34 -17.61
N GLY A 24 0.46 1.83 -16.48
CA GLY A 24 -0.96 1.78 -16.18
C GLY A 24 -1.59 3.18 -16.01
N SER A 25 -2.90 3.28 -16.22
CA SER A 25 -3.63 4.56 -16.12
C SER A 25 -3.62 5.17 -14.71
N TYR A 26 -3.37 4.36 -13.69
CA TYR A 26 -3.30 4.80 -12.29
C TYR A 26 -1.86 4.97 -11.78
N ASP A 27 -0.86 4.76 -12.62
CA ASP A 27 0.54 4.98 -12.28
C ASP A 27 0.82 6.48 -12.29
N ARG A 28 1.05 7.07 -11.12
CA ARG A 28 1.24 8.52 -10.92
C ARG A 28 2.60 8.89 -10.33
N TYR A 29 3.29 7.89 -9.76
CA TYR A 29 4.59 8.13 -9.12
C TYR A 29 5.67 7.21 -9.70
N PRO A 30 6.91 7.71 -9.87
CA PRO A 30 7.28 9.14 -9.73
C PRO A 30 6.65 10.00 -10.86
N PRO A 31 6.74 11.36 -10.79
CA PRO A 31 6.12 12.24 -11.80
C PRO A 31 6.52 11.95 -13.24
N GLU A 32 7.69 11.40 -13.47
CA GLU A 32 8.20 11.00 -14.79
C GLU A 32 7.31 9.98 -15.49
N VAL A 33 6.53 9.20 -14.74
CA VAL A 33 5.60 8.20 -15.29
C VAL A 33 4.48 8.82 -16.16
N GLU A 34 4.18 10.11 -15.92
CA GLU A 34 3.15 10.81 -16.70
C GLU A 34 3.53 11.01 -18.18
N ARG A 35 4.82 10.89 -18.51
CA ARG A 35 5.32 10.97 -19.89
C ARG A 35 5.15 9.67 -20.68
N LEU A 36 4.85 8.57 -19.98
CA LEU A 36 4.71 7.27 -20.62
C LEU A 36 3.31 7.08 -21.19
N PRO A 37 3.19 6.39 -22.35
CA PRO A 37 1.90 5.95 -22.88
C PRO A 37 1.11 5.18 -21.81
N LYS A 38 -0.15 5.54 -21.60
CA LYS A 38 -1.04 4.86 -20.67
C LYS A 38 -1.75 3.71 -21.37
N VAL A 39 -1.60 2.51 -20.85
CA VAL A 39 -2.07 1.26 -21.49
C VAL A 39 -3.26 0.62 -20.77
N GLY A 40 -4.11 1.44 -20.18
CA GLY A 40 -5.29 0.99 -19.45
C GLY A 40 -5.03 0.70 -17.98
N ALA A 41 -6.03 0.16 -17.30
CA ALA A 41 -6.00 -0.16 -15.89
C ALA A 41 -5.83 -1.67 -15.63
N LEU A 42 -5.63 -2.03 -14.36
CA LEU A 42 -5.53 -3.42 -13.93
C LEU A 42 -6.75 -4.28 -14.36
N LEU A 43 -7.96 -3.71 -14.23
CA LEU A 43 -9.20 -4.42 -14.57
C LEU A 43 -9.63 -4.21 -16.03
N ASP A 44 -9.08 -3.22 -16.70
CA ASP A 44 -9.39 -2.86 -18.09
C ASP A 44 -8.11 -2.45 -18.83
N PRO A 45 -7.21 -3.41 -19.13
CA PRO A 45 -5.99 -3.14 -19.90
C PRO A 45 -6.30 -2.94 -21.38
N ASN A 46 -5.69 -1.92 -21.99
CA ASN A 46 -5.77 -1.71 -23.42
C ASN A 46 -4.79 -2.64 -24.16
N ILE A 47 -5.27 -3.84 -24.49
CA ILE A 47 -4.45 -4.91 -25.08
C ILE A 47 -3.89 -4.48 -26.44
N GLU A 48 -4.65 -3.77 -27.27
CA GLU A 48 -4.20 -3.32 -28.58
C GLU A 48 -3.01 -2.36 -28.46
N GLN A 49 -3.09 -1.40 -27.52
CA GLN A 49 -2.01 -0.46 -27.28
C GLN A 49 -0.77 -1.17 -26.69
N ILE A 50 -0.97 -2.14 -25.78
CA ILE A 50 0.11 -2.97 -25.25
C ILE A 50 0.86 -3.66 -26.38
N LEU A 51 0.15 -4.31 -27.31
CA LEU A 51 0.75 -5.02 -28.43
C LEU A 51 1.44 -4.06 -29.42
N THR A 52 0.86 -2.89 -29.66
CA THR A 52 1.43 -1.86 -30.56
C THR A 52 2.78 -1.32 -30.05
N LEU A 53 2.95 -1.20 -28.74
CA LEU A 53 4.20 -0.73 -28.12
C LEU A 53 5.30 -1.80 -28.12
N LYS A 54 5.02 -3.04 -28.53
CA LYS A 54 5.97 -4.16 -28.67
C LYS A 54 6.92 -4.31 -27.45
N PRO A 55 6.41 -4.45 -26.23
CA PRO A 55 7.26 -4.58 -25.04
C PRO A 55 8.00 -5.93 -25.03
N ASP A 56 9.25 -5.92 -24.57
CA ASP A 56 10.03 -7.14 -24.34
C ASP A 56 9.59 -7.89 -23.08
N LEU A 57 8.91 -7.19 -22.16
CA LEU A 57 8.40 -7.73 -20.91
C LEU A 57 7.18 -6.91 -20.45
N VAL A 58 6.11 -7.60 -20.05
CA VAL A 58 4.93 -6.97 -19.42
C VAL A 58 4.79 -7.46 -17.99
N VAL A 59 4.72 -6.54 -17.02
CA VAL A 59 4.38 -6.88 -15.64
C VAL A 59 2.86 -6.89 -15.50
N VAL A 60 2.32 -8.05 -15.11
CA VAL A 60 0.88 -8.30 -15.01
C VAL A 60 0.51 -8.77 -13.60
N TYR A 61 -0.70 -8.49 -13.15
CA TYR A 61 -1.17 -9.01 -11.88
C TYR A 61 -1.60 -10.48 -11.98
N GLY A 62 -1.49 -11.21 -10.88
CA GLY A 62 -1.78 -12.65 -10.85
C GLY A 62 -3.13 -13.06 -11.44
N THR A 63 -4.15 -12.23 -11.27
CA THR A 63 -5.54 -12.49 -11.70
C THR A 63 -5.86 -12.12 -13.16
N GLN A 64 -4.94 -11.48 -13.91
CA GLN A 64 -5.16 -11.04 -15.31
C GLN A 64 -5.01 -12.18 -16.31
N ALA A 65 -5.86 -13.19 -16.24
CA ALA A 65 -5.75 -14.39 -17.08
C ALA A 65 -5.91 -14.08 -18.60
N GLU A 66 -6.86 -13.21 -18.96
CA GLU A 66 -7.08 -12.87 -20.37
C GLU A 66 -5.86 -12.15 -20.97
N LEU A 67 -5.31 -11.16 -20.27
CA LEU A 67 -4.11 -10.46 -20.73
C LEU A 67 -2.94 -11.43 -20.91
N LYS A 68 -2.70 -12.34 -19.95
CA LYS A 68 -1.65 -13.36 -20.08
C LYS A 68 -1.82 -14.21 -21.33
N ASN A 69 -3.03 -14.70 -21.60
CA ASN A 69 -3.32 -15.49 -22.80
C ASN A 69 -3.05 -14.70 -24.10
N ARG A 70 -3.34 -13.39 -24.13
CA ARG A 70 -3.05 -12.55 -25.29
C ARG A 70 -1.55 -12.32 -25.48
N LEU A 71 -0.82 -12.10 -24.39
CA LEU A 71 0.65 -11.95 -24.44
C LEU A 71 1.33 -13.25 -24.89
N GLU A 72 0.87 -14.41 -24.44
CA GLU A 72 1.37 -15.73 -24.87
C GLU A 72 1.19 -15.94 -26.36
N ARG A 73 -0.01 -15.64 -26.92
CA ARG A 73 -0.28 -15.72 -28.36
C ARG A 73 0.58 -14.78 -29.19
N ALA A 74 0.96 -13.63 -28.61
CA ALA A 74 1.84 -12.66 -29.22
C ALA A 74 3.34 -12.95 -29.00
N ASN A 75 3.69 -14.04 -28.30
CA ASN A 75 5.05 -14.37 -27.87
C ASN A 75 5.73 -13.24 -27.08
N ILE A 76 4.97 -12.50 -26.27
CA ILE A 76 5.49 -11.44 -25.40
C ILE A 76 5.65 -12.02 -23.98
N PRO A 77 6.87 -12.04 -23.43
CA PRO A 77 7.13 -12.49 -22.07
C PRO A 77 6.42 -11.60 -21.05
N TYR A 78 5.95 -12.21 -19.96
CA TYR A 78 5.39 -11.45 -18.86
C TYR A 78 5.98 -11.88 -17.50
N TYR A 79 5.93 -10.95 -16.54
CA TYR A 79 6.25 -11.18 -15.14
C TYR A 79 4.95 -11.11 -14.33
N THR A 80 4.63 -12.17 -13.62
CA THR A 80 3.43 -12.22 -12.78
C THR A 80 3.73 -11.63 -11.40
N TYR A 81 3.14 -10.50 -11.11
CA TYR A 81 3.17 -9.89 -9.78
C TYR A 81 2.05 -10.43 -8.91
N VAL A 82 2.40 -10.78 -7.69
CA VAL A 82 1.48 -11.16 -6.61
C VAL A 82 1.96 -10.47 -5.34
N HIS A 83 1.05 -9.96 -4.55
CA HIS A 83 1.37 -9.28 -3.32
C HIS A 83 0.54 -9.84 -2.17
N LYS A 84 1.18 -10.20 -1.07
CA LYS A 84 0.56 -10.75 0.13
C LYS A 84 0.90 -9.93 1.38
N GLY A 85 2.12 -9.45 1.50
CA GLY A 85 2.61 -8.75 2.67
C GLY A 85 3.87 -7.93 2.43
N LEU A 86 4.42 -7.39 3.49
CA LEU A 86 5.56 -6.49 3.46
C LEU A 86 6.83 -7.12 2.87
N PRO A 87 7.15 -8.41 3.15
CA PRO A 87 8.33 -9.07 2.57
C PRO A 87 8.30 -9.15 1.05
N ASP A 88 7.12 -9.30 0.44
CA ASP A 88 6.98 -9.45 -1.03
C ASP A 88 7.52 -8.22 -1.79
N ILE A 89 7.59 -7.05 -1.14
CA ILE A 89 8.13 -5.83 -1.76
C ILE A 89 9.61 -6.05 -2.13
N SER A 90 10.42 -6.46 -1.16
CA SER A 90 11.86 -6.71 -1.38
C SER A 90 12.10 -7.88 -2.33
N GLU A 91 11.32 -8.95 -2.21
CA GLU A 91 11.39 -10.12 -3.10
C GLU A 91 11.07 -9.74 -4.54
N THR A 92 10.00 -8.94 -4.75
CA THR A 92 9.61 -8.45 -6.08
C THR A 92 10.69 -7.53 -6.65
N ILE A 93 11.23 -6.61 -5.87
CA ILE A 93 12.32 -5.72 -6.30
C ILE A 93 13.52 -6.54 -6.78
N ARG A 94 13.97 -7.54 -6.02
CA ARG A 94 15.10 -8.39 -6.39
C ARG A 94 14.82 -9.19 -7.65
N SER A 95 13.69 -9.89 -7.71
CA SER A 95 13.34 -10.77 -8.83
C SER A 95 13.06 -9.97 -10.11
N LEU A 96 12.33 -8.86 -10.03
CA LEU A 96 12.06 -7.99 -11.17
C LEU A 96 13.34 -7.28 -11.63
N GLY A 97 14.19 -6.84 -10.71
CA GLY A 97 15.48 -6.23 -11.01
C GLY A 97 16.44 -7.17 -11.75
N ALA A 98 16.48 -8.43 -11.36
CA ALA A 98 17.22 -9.47 -12.10
C ALA A 98 16.64 -9.65 -13.52
N ARG A 99 15.30 -9.69 -13.65
CA ARG A 99 14.63 -9.88 -14.93
C ARG A 99 14.88 -8.75 -15.93
N VAL A 100 15.03 -7.50 -15.44
CA VAL A 100 15.26 -6.31 -16.30
C VAL A 100 16.74 -5.89 -16.35
N GLY A 101 17.66 -6.70 -15.82
CA GLY A 101 19.12 -6.49 -15.94
C GLY A 101 19.68 -5.39 -15.03
N VAL A 102 19.07 -5.16 -13.84
CA VAL A 102 19.54 -4.18 -12.85
C VAL A 102 19.70 -4.78 -11.45
N ALA A 103 20.07 -6.06 -11.36
CA ALA A 103 20.10 -6.86 -10.14
C ALA A 103 20.84 -6.19 -8.97
N THR A 104 22.02 -5.60 -9.21
CA THR A 104 22.80 -4.94 -8.17
C THR A 104 22.04 -3.78 -7.53
N ARG A 105 21.45 -2.89 -8.34
CA ARG A 105 20.67 -1.75 -7.83
C ARG A 105 19.39 -2.21 -7.13
N ALA A 106 18.76 -3.26 -7.64
CA ALA A 106 17.58 -3.87 -7.02
C ALA A 106 17.90 -4.45 -5.64
N ASN A 107 19.00 -5.18 -5.49
CA ASN A 107 19.43 -5.71 -4.20
C ASN A 107 19.71 -4.58 -3.20
N THR A 108 20.47 -3.55 -3.59
CA THR A 108 20.73 -2.39 -2.73
C THR A 108 19.44 -1.71 -2.28
N LEU A 109 18.45 -1.53 -3.17
CA LEU A 109 17.16 -0.94 -2.83
C LEU A 109 16.40 -1.84 -1.85
N ALA A 110 16.32 -3.13 -2.10
CA ALA A 110 15.64 -4.09 -1.24
C ALA A 110 16.25 -4.13 0.17
N ASP A 111 17.59 -4.19 0.27
CA ASP A 111 18.31 -4.16 1.55
C ASP A 111 18.07 -2.85 2.32
N SER A 112 17.99 -1.72 1.61
CA SER A 112 17.67 -0.43 2.20
C SER A 112 16.26 -0.38 2.79
N ILE A 113 15.28 -0.96 2.10
CA ILE A 113 13.89 -1.06 2.57
C ILE A 113 13.81 -1.94 3.80
N GLU A 114 14.37 -3.13 3.77
CA GLU A 114 14.39 -4.07 4.90
C GLU A 114 15.05 -3.45 6.14
N SER A 115 16.22 -2.85 5.95
CA SER A 115 16.94 -2.14 7.02
C SER A 115 16.15 -0.95 7.55
N GLY A 116 15.46 -0.21 6.66
CA GLY A 116 14.61 0.91 7.03
C GLY A 116 13.46 0.49 7.94
N VAL A 117 12.70 -0.53 7.54
CA VAL A 117 11.62 -1.09 8.34
C VAL A 117 12.13 -1.65 9.66
N GLN A 118 13.27 -2.36 9.64
CA GLN A 118 13.85 -2.92 10.87
C GLN A 118 14.29 -1.83 11.86
N ARG A 119 14.87 -0.72 11.40
CA ARG A 119 15.19 0.43 12.27
C ARG A 119 13.95 0.99 12.96
N ILE A 120 12.82 1.11 12.24
CA ILE A 120 11.57 1.60 12.82
C ILE A 120 11.05 0.61 13.87
N ARG A 121 11.00 -0.69 13.56
CA ARG A 121 10.62 -1.75 14.50
C ARG A 121 11.44 -1.69 15.79
N SER A 122 12.78 -1.59 15.66
CA SER A 122 13.67 -1.50 16.82
C SER A 122 13.40 -0.26 17.67
N ARG A 123 13.08 0.88 17.01
CA ARG A 123 12.82 2.14 17.71
C ARG A 123 11.56 2.11 18.57
N VAL A 124 10.55 1.36 18.16
CA VAL A 124 9.29 1.22 18.90
C VAL A 124 9.17 -0.06 19.70
N ALA A 125 10.17 -0.96 19.66
CA ALA A 125 10.12 -2.30 20.23
C ALA A 125 9.80 -2.33 21.74
N THR A 126 10.25 -1.33 22.49
CA THR A 126 10.02 -1.23 23.95
C THR A 126 8.78 -0.41 24.31
N ARG A 127 8.04 0.07 23.33
CA ARG A 127 6.84 0.90 23.55
C ARG A 127 5.60 0.03 23.71
N PRO A 128 4.62 0.46 24.54
CA PRO A 128 3.31 -0.19 24.56
C PRO A 128 2.69 -0.20 23.17
N ARG A 129 2.12 -1.32 22.77
CA ARG A 129 1.47 -1.48 21.46
C ARG A 129 -0.02 -1.16 21.59
N PRO A 130 -0.48 0.04 21.20
CA PRO A 130 -1.88 0.41 21.32
C PRO A 130 -2.75 -0.43 20.40
N LYS A 131 -3.92 -0.87 20.89
CA LYS A 131 -4.95 -1.51 20.08
C LYS A 131 -5.42 -0.54 18.99
N THR A 132 -5.08 -0.81 17.76
CA THR A 132 -5.27 0.12 16.65
C THR A 132 -6.24 -0.45 15.61
N LEU A 133 -7.23 0.34 15.26
CA LEU A 133 -8.09 0.10 14.08
C LEU A 133 -7.50 0.88 12.91
N LEU A 134 -7.08 0.17 11.86
CA LEU A 134 -6.55 0.76 10.63
C LEU A 134 -7.64 0.71 9.55
N VAL A 135 -8.20 1.87 9.23
CA VAL A 135 -9.28 2.05 8.25
C VAL A 135 -8.67 2.60 6.95
N PHE A 136 -8.99 1.98 5.83
CA PHE A 136 -8.52 2.44 4.51
C PHE A 136 -9.67 2.88 3.58
N GLY A 137 -10.92 2.76 4.02
CA GLY A 137 -12.09 3.23 3.31
C GLY A 137 -13.31 3.31 4.22
N ARG A 138 -14.18 4.26 3.98
CA ARG A 138 -15.54 4.33 4.48
C ARG A 138 -16.34 5.38 3.69
N GLU A 139 -17.65 5.31 3.80
CA GLU A 139 -18.53 6.31 3.21
C GLU A 139 -18.26 7.69 3.83
N ARG A 140 -18.08 8.70 2.99
CA ARG A 140 -17.80 10.06 3.44
C ARG A 140 -19.00 10.63 4.20
N GLY A 141 -18.74 11.32 5.31
CA GLY A 141 -19.78 11.91 6.17
C GLY A 141 -20.57 10.88 6.98
N SER A 142 -20.17 9.60 7.01
CA SER A 142 -20.84 8.57 7.78
C SER A 142 -19.87 7.51 8.29
N LEU A 143 -20.32 6.64 9.21
CA LEU A 143 -19.61 5.44 9.64
C LEU A 143 -20.20 4.18 9.00
N ARG A 144 -20.51 4.25 7.70
CA ARG A 144 -20.95 3.10 6.91
C ARG A 144 -19.81 2.56 6.07
N ASN A 145 -19.91 1.27 5.73
CA ASN A 145 -18.93 0.60 4.87
C ASN A 145 -17.49 0.88 5.33
N ILE A 146 -17.23 0.64 6.62
CA ILE A 146 -15.90 0.86 7.22
C ILE A 146 -15.00 -0.29 6.77
N ASP A 147 -14.17 -0.08 5.77
CA ASP A 147 -13.19 -1.04 5.32
C ASP A 147 -11.90 -0.89 6.13
N ALA A 148 -11.58 -1.92 6.90
CA ALA A 148 -10.44 -1.97 7.79
C ALA A 148 -9.45 -3.07 7.39
N SER A 149 -8.17 -2.89 7.76
CA SER A 149 -7.18 -3.94 7.68
C SER A 149 -7.61 -5.13 8.55
N GLY A 150 -7.58 -6.32 7.98
CA GLY A 150 -7.68 -7.54 8.77
C GLY A 150 -6.31 -8.02 9.23
N GLY A 151 -6.25 -9.16 9.92
CA GLY A 151 -5.05 -9.69 10.60
C GLY A 151 -4.01 -10.33 9.68
N VAL A 152 -4.00 -10.03 8.38
CA VAL A 152 -2.98 -10.47 7.41
C VAL A 152 -2.84 -9.45 6.28
N GLY A 153 -1.68 -9.42 5.63
CA GLY A 153 -1.43 -8.61 4.44
C GLY A 153 -0.69 -7.31 4.71
N PHE A 154 -0.51 -6.54 3.67
CA PHE A 154 0.37 -5.37 3.64
C PHE A 154 0.05 -4.31 4.71
N LEU A 155 -1.23 -3.95 4.85
CA LEU A 155 -1.65 -2.93 5.83
C LEU A 155 -1.43 -3.42 7.26
N HIS A 156 -1.77 -4.68 7.53
CA HIS A 156 -1.50 -5.33 8.82
C HIS A 156 0.00 -5.32 9.13
N ASP A 157 0.83 -5.76 8.19
CA ASP A 157 2.28 -5.85 8.37
C ASP A 157 2.91 -4.47 8.63
N MET A 158 2.42 -3.42 7.95
CA MET A 158 2.87 -2.04 8.20
C MET A 158 2.49 -1.57 9.60
N LEU A 159 1.26 -1.82 10.03
CA LEU A 159 0.78 -1.45 11.37
C LEU A 159 1.59 -2.15 12.45
N GLU A 160 1.83 -3.45 12.30
CA GLU A 160 2.66 -4.25 13.21
C GLU A 160 4.11 -3.74 13.26
N ALA A 161 4.69 -3.39 12.09
CA ALA A 161 6.03 -2.82 11.99
C ALA A 161 6.14 -1.43 12.63
N ALA A 162 5.04 -0.67 12.62
CA ALA A 162 4.93 0.64 13.26
C ALA A 162 4.68 0.57 14.78
N GLY A 163 4.56 -0.63 15.36
CA GLY A 163 4.34 -0.84 16.80
C GLY A 163 2.88 -0.74 17.24
N GLY A 164 1.92 -0.79 16.33
CA GLY A 164 0.50 -0.96 16.65
C GLY A 164 0.15 -2.41 16.96
N ALA A 165 -0.95 -2.65 17.65
CA ALA A 165 -1.59 -3.96 17.77
C ALA A 165 -2.90 -3.93 17.01
N ASP A 166 -2.99 -4.68 15.93
CA ASP A 166 -4.18 -4.70 15.08
C ASP A 166 -5.36 -5.30 15.85
N VAL A 167 -6.46 -4.55 15.97
CA VAL A 167 -7.68 -5.03 16.65
C VAL A 167 -8.36 -6.20 15.92
N LEU A 168 -7.99 -6.44 14.67
CA LEU A 168 -8.50 -7.53 13.83
C LEU A 168 -7.45 -8.62 13.56
N SER A 169 -6.38 -8.70 14.36
CA SER A 169 -5.29 -9.68 14.21
C SER A 169 -5.75 -11.16 14.22
N ASP A 170 -6.93 -11.46 14.80
CA ASP A 170 -7.57 -12.76 14.80
C ASP A 170 -8.34 -13.08 13.50
N VAL A 171 -8.55 -12.10 12.63
CA VAL A 171 -9.32 -12.25 11.38
C VAL A 171 -8.36 -12.49 10.21
N ARG A 172 -8.26 -13.74 9.75
CA ARG A 172 -7.34 -14.19 8.68
C ARG A 172 -7.79 -13.72 7.28
N ARG A 173 -8.00 -12.42 7.10
CA ARG A 173 -8.36 -11.75 5.84
C ARG A 173 -7.54 -10.48 5.71
N GLN A 174 -7.30 -10.02 4.48
CA GLN A 174 -6.59 -8.75 4.21
C GLN A 174 -7.47 -7.53 4.50
N SER A 175 -8.77 -7.67 4.32
CA SER A 175 -9.76 -6.62 4.57
C SER A 175 -11.01 -7.15 5.23
N VAL A 176 -11.63 -6.29 6.04
CA VAL A 176 -12.89 -6.57 6.74
C VAL A 176 -13.76 -5.33 6.65
N THR A 177 -14.98 -5.46 6.14
CA THR A 177 -15.99 -4.40 6.25
C THR A 177 -16.62 -4.49 7.63
N MET A 178 -16.46 -3.45 8.43
CA MET A 178 -16.90 -3.38 9.82
C MET A 178 -18.21 -2.60 9.97
N THR A 179 -18.97 -2.97 10.97
CA THR A 179 -20.09 -2.16 11.50
C THR A 179 -19.64 -1.36 12.73
N THR A 180 -20.44 -0.38 13.13
CA THR A 180 -20.20 0.41 14.35
C THR A 180 -20.22 -0.46 15.61
N GLU A 181 -21.06 -1.50 15.66
CA GLU A 181 -21.11 -2.48 16.76
C GLU A 181 -19.80 -3.28 16.87
N MET A 182 -19.23 -3.67 15.72
CA MET A 182 -17.93 -4.33 15.71
C MET A 182 -16.81 -3.40 16.22
N VAL A 183 -16.83 -2.13 15.85
CA VAL A 183 -15.86 -1.14 16.36
C VAL A 183 -15.99 -0.98 17.88
N LEU A 184 -17.22 -0.90 18.40
CA LEU A 184 -17.49 -0.85 19.85
C LEU A 184 -16.96 -2.09 20.55
N ALA A 185 -17.22 -3.28 20.00
CA ALA A 185 -16.77 -4.56 20.59
C ALA A 185 -15.24 -4.71 20.60
N ARG A 186 -14.55 -4.27 19.53
CA ARG A 186 -13.09 -4.31 19.44
C ARG A 186 -12.40 -3.25 20.31
N ALA A 187 -13.11 -2.18 20.68
CA ALA A 187 -12.67 -1.12 21.57
C ALA A 187 -11.26 -0.59 21.26
N PRO A 188 -10.98 -0.08 20.05
CA PRO A 188 -9.65 0.42 19.69
C PRO A 188 -9.23 1.59 20.57
N GLU A 189 -7.93 1.65 20.91
CA GLU A 189 -7.30 2.76 21.62
C GLU A 189 -6.82 3.87 20.67
N VAL A 190 -6.63 3.50 19.40
CA VAL A 190 -6.25 4.41 18.29
C VAL A 190 -7.06 4.03 17.06
N ILE A 191 -7.49 5.03 16.30
CA ILE A 191 -8.05 4.86 14.96
C ILE A 191 -7.13 5.60 13.99
N LEU A 192 -6.58 4.89 13.01
CA LEU A 192 -5.84 5.46 11.89
C LEU A 192 -6.68 5.33 10.62
N GLU A 193 -7.01 6.45 9.99
CA GLU A 193 -7.64 6.47 8.68
C GLU A 193 -6.60 6.77 7.59
N LEU A 194 -6.53 5.90 6.61
CA LEU A 194 -5.72 6.12 5.41
C LEU A 194 -6.53 6.85 4.35
N ARG A 195 -5.98 7.90 3.80
CA ARG A 195 -6.61 8.69 2.72
C ARG A 195 -5.61 8.91 1.59
N TYR A 196 -6.09 8.94 0.38
CA TYR A 196 -5.34 9.29 -0.81
C TYR A 196 -5.95 10.52 -1.49
N GLY A 197 -5.21 11.13 -2.40
CA GLY A 197 -5.58 12.40 -3.01
C GLY A 197 -5.20 13.62 -2.17
N PRO A 198 -5.45 14.82 -2.69
CA PRO A 198 -5.13 16.07 -2.00
C PRO A 198 -5.97 16.25 -0.72
N PRO A 199 -5.49 17.04 0.26
CA PRO A 199 -6.30 17.45 1.40
C PRO A 199 -7.58 18.15 0.95
N ASP A 200 -8.67 17.89 1.68
CA ASP A 200 -9.99 18.46 1.43
C ASP A 200 -10.47 19.23 2.67
N ALA A 201 -11.13 20.37 2.47
CA ALA A 201 -11.65 21.19 3.56
C ALA A 201 -12.64 20.45 4.47
N GLY A 202 -13.32 19.42 3.97
CA GLY A 202 -14.23 18.57 4.74
C GLY A 202 -13.56 17.43 5.53
N ASP A 203 -12.24 17.23 5.44
CA ASP A 203 -11.57 16.11 6.10
C ASP A 203 -11.72 16.13 7.64
N ALA A 204 -11.62 17.30 8.25
CA ALA A 204 -11.77 17.44 9.70
C ALA A 204 -13.20 17.11 10.17
N ASP A 205 -14.21 17.54 9.41
CA ASP A 205 -15.61 17.25 9.71
C ASP A 205 -15.94 15.77 9.47
N ASP A 206 -15.29 15.17 8.49
CA ASP A 206 -15.40 13.75 8.20
C ASP A 206 -14.84 12.89 9.35
N LEU A 207 -13.70 13.26 9.93
CA LEU A 207 -13.14 12.59 11.11
C LEU A 207 -14.05 12.73 12.35
N ARG A 208 -14.78 13.84 12.51
CA ARG A 208 -15.72 14.05 13.61
C ARG A 208 -16.87 13.04 13.63
N GLN A 209 -17.13 12.36 12.51
CA GLN A 209 -18.15 11.30 12.47
C GLN A 209 -17.89 10.20 13.51
N TRP A 210 -16.62 9.95 13.87
CA TRP A 210 -16.26 9.00 14.92
C TRP A 210 -16.82 9.39 16.31
N ASN A 211 -17.13 10.66 16.55
CA ASN A 211 -17.61 11.15 17.85
C ASN A 211 -18.94 10.50 18.29
N VAL A 212 -19.72 9.97 17.36
CA VAL A 212 -20.95 9.23 17.68
C VAL A 212 -20.67 7.95 18.49
N LEU A 213 -19.44 7.42 18.41
CA LEU A 213 -18.98 6.25 19.14
C LEU A 213 -18.25 6.66 20.45
N ALA A 214 -18.84 7.53 21.25
CA ALA A 214 -18.23 8.10 22.46
C ALA A 214 -17.75 7.06 23.49
N ALA A 215 -18.24 5.81 23.44
CA ALA A 215 -17.78 4.72 24.30
C ALA A 215 -16.41 4.16 23.90
N VAL A 216 -15.97 4.33 22.63
CA VAL A 216 -14.70 3.81 22.11
C VAL A 216 -13.52 4.54 22.75
N PRO A 217 -12.49 3.84 23.27
CA PRO A 217 -11.32 4.46 23.92
C PRO A 217 -10.60 5.48 23.04
N ALA A 218 -10.46 5.22 21.73
CA ALA A 218 -9.84 6.13 20.76
C ALA A 218 -10.60 7.46 20.67
N VAL A 219 -11.93 7.42 20.69
CA VAL A 219 -12.79 8.61 20.65
C VAL A 219 -12.67 9.39 21.97
N LYS A 220 -12.80 8.72 23.13
CA LYS A 220 -12.65 9.35 24.44
C LYS A 220 -11.32 10.06 24.61
N ARG A 221 -10.24 9.50 24.09
CA ARG A 221 -8.86 10.02 24.21
C ARG A 221 -8.46 10.91 23.04
N GLN A 222 -9.36 11.15 22.08
CA GLN A 222 -9.11 11.91 20.85
C GLN A 222 -7.89 11.37 20.07
N ARG A 223 -7.70 10.05 20.06
CA ARG A 223 -6.64 9.37 19.34
C ARG A 223 -7.14 8.84 17.99
N ILE A 224 -7.67 9.74 17.19
CA ILE A 224 -8.12 9.48 15.81
C ILE A 224 -7.25 10.33 14.91
N SER A 225 -6.55 9.72 13.98
CA SER A 225 -5.62 10.41 13.07
C SER A 225 -5.85 9.98 11.64
N GLN A 226 -5.68 10.92 10.72
CA GLN A 226 -5.69 10.66 9.29
C GLN A 226 -4.26 10.68 8.76
N LEU A 227 -3.87 9.64 8.04
CA LEU A 227 -2.62 9.53 7.31
C LEU A 227 -2.93 9.59 5.81
N ARG A 228 -2.26 10.49 5.11
CA ARG A 228 -2.55 10.76 3.71
C ARG A 228 -1.36 10.45 2.81
N GLY A 229 -1.65 9.78 1.70
CA GLY A 229 -0.70 9.52 0.65
C GLY A 229 -0.83 8.12 0.05
N GLU A 230 -0.42 7.99 -1.21
CA GLU A 230 -0.47 6.72 -1.93
C GLU A 230 0.49 5.66 -1.34
N GLN A 231 1.56 6.09 -0.66
CA GLN A 231 2.52 5.19 0.01
C GLN A 231 1.88 4.26 1.04
N PHE A 232 0.67 4.57 1.51
CA PHE A 232 -0.07 3.72 2.46
C PHE A 232 -0.84 2.60 1.77
N VAL A 233 -1.13 2.72 0.48
CA VAL A 233 -1.97 1.77 -0.27
C VAL A 233 -1.25 1.14 -1.46
N VAL A 234 -0.09 1.68 -1.85
CA VAL A 234 0.76 1.12 -2.90
C VAL A 234 1.91 0.36 -2.25
N PRO A 235 1.95 -0.99 -2.35
CA PRO A 235 3.02 -1.81 -1.77
C PRO A 235 4.32 -1.68 -2.58
N GLY A 236 4.98 -0.55 -2.40
CA GLY A 236 6.14 -0.13 -3.16
C GLY A 236 7.32 0.37 -2.31
N PRO A 237 8.34 0.94 -2.94
CA PRO A 237 9.58 1.37 -2.26
C PRO A 237 9.37 2.44 -1.18
N ARG A 238 8.26 3.19 -1.24
CA ARG A 238 7.90 4.23 -0.27
C ARG A 238 7.36 3.69 1.06
N VAL A 239 7.30 2.36 1.23
CA VAL A 239 6.76 1.70 2.43
C VAL A 239 7.48 2.10 3.71
N VAL A 240 8.80 2.35 3.67
CA VAL A 240 9.56 2.81 4.84
C VAL A 240 8.99 4.12 5.37
N THR A 241 8.70 5.07 4.48
CA THR A 241 8.07 6.35 4.84
C THR A 241 6.67 6.13 5.43
N ALA A 242 5.87 5.23 4.86
CA ALA A 242 4.55 4.92 5.37
C ALA A 242 4.60 4.33 6.79
N VAL A 243 5.47 3.34 7.02
CA VAL A 243 5.67 2.73 8.34
C VAL A 243 6.18 3.74 9.36
N GLU A 244 7.12 4.62 8.96
CA GLU A 244 7.63 5.67 9.85
C GLU A 244 6.54 6.68 10.23
N GLN A 245 5.71 7.12 9.29
CA GLN A 245 4.60 8.03 9.58
C GLN A 245 3.57 7.39 10.53
N MET A 246 3.23 6.10 10.33
CA MET A 246 2.39 5.36 11.27
C MET A 246 3.04 5.30 12.67
N ALA A 247 4.33 4.94 12.73
CA ALA A 247 5.06 4.82 13.98
C ALA A 247 5.14 6.16 14.74
N ARG A 248 5.39 7.27 14.06
CA ARG A 248 5.38 8.62 14.64
C ARG A 248 4.01 9.01 15.19
N THR A 249 2.94 8.58 14.53
CA THR A 249 1.56 8.85 14.99
C THR A 249 1.19 8.00 16.20
N LEU A 250 1.62 6.73 16.24
CA LEU A 250 1.36 5.83 17.37
C LEU A 250 2.24 6.15 18.59
N HIS A 251 3.49 6.53 18.36
CA HIS A 251 4.56 6.69 19.35
C HIS A 251 5.36 8.00 19.16
N PRO A 252 4.72 9.18 19.24
CA PRO A 252 5.40 10.45 18.98
C PRO A 252 6.62 10.67 19.87
N GLU A 253 6.61 10.14 21.10
CA GLU A 253 7.71 10.21 22.06
C GLU A 253 8.96 9.43 21.63
N ALA A 254 8.81 8.42 20.79
CA ALA A 254 9.93 7.64 20.27
C ALA A 254 10.72 8.38 19.18
N PHE A 255 10.20 9.49 18.65
CA PHE A 255 10.76 10.22 17.53
C PHE A 255 11.13 11.69 17.83
N ARG A 256 11.18 12.00 19.14
CA ARG A 256 11.69 13.28 19.69
C ARG A 256 13.20 13.30 19.75
#